data_48c50b3a41f1ab09d1fe865da7ac8dcd
#
_entry.id   48c50b3a41f1ab09d1fe865da7ac8dcd
#
_cell.length_a   1.000
_cell.length_b   1.000
_cell.length_c   1.000
_cell.angle_alpha   90.00
_cell.angle_beta   90.00
_cell.angle_gamma   90.00
#
_symmetry.space_group_name_H-M   'P 1'
#
loop_
_entity.id
_entity.type
_entity.pdbx_description
1 polymer ?
#
loop_
_entity_poly.entity_id
_entity_poly.type
_entity_poly.pdbx_seq_one_letter_code
_entity_poly.pdbx_strand_id
1 'polypeptide(L)'
;MIGAALVIYLGTAALFVAVLSSMFGVARRGGGALFGERVAIVELEGLIVDVDDQVRELRAYRDNPGIRAVVIRINSPGGAVAPTQELYGAIRRLREAGKPVVASLGAVAASGGYYVAVAADQIYANPGTLTGSIGVVMQMANLNALMKKVGSSTWSSRRASSRTSATSLGP
;
A
#
# COMPACT_ATOMS: atom_id res chain seq x y z
N MET A 1 -41.38 -32.98 -32.81
CA MET A 1 -40.06 -33.60 -32.79
C MET A 1 -38.92 -32.57 -32.77
N ILE A 2 -39.01 -31.42 -33.44
CA ILE A 2 -37.98 -30.38 -33.49
C ILE A 2 -37.72 -29.73 -32.11
N GLY A 3 -38.75 -29.50 -31.28
CA GLY A 3 -38.61 -28.88 -29.95
C GLY A 3 -37.83 -29.73 -28.96
N ALA A 4 -37.99 -31.05 -28.98
CA ALA A 4 -37.26 -31.96 -28.10
C ALA A 4 -35.76 -32.01 -28.46
N ALA A 5 -35.43 -31.98 -29.74
CA ALA A 5 -34.05 -31.95 -30.20
C ALA A 5 -33.33 -30.64 -29.80
N LEU A 6 -34.03 -29.50 -29.83
CA LEU A 6 -33.51 -28.21 -29.43
C LEU A 6 -33.20 -28.16 -27.91
N VAL A 7 -34.10 -28.71 -27.09
CA VAL A 7 -33.89 -28.75 -25.62
C VAL A 7 -32.70 -29.64 -25.26
N ILE A 8 -32.55 -30.79 -25.92
CA ILE A 8 -31.41 -31.69 -25.71
C ILE A 8 -30.10 -31.00 -26.14
N TYR A 9 -30.10 -30.32 -27.28
CA TYR A 9 -28.91 -29.59 -27.74
C TYR A 9 -28.49 -28.46 -26.79
N LEU A 10 -29.45 -27.66 -26.33
CA LEU A 10 -29.16 -26.58 -25.37
C LEU A 10 -28.69 -27.12 -24.02
N GLY A 11 -29.26 -28.23 -23.55
CA GLY A 11 -28.86 -28.92 -22.33
C GLY A 11 -27.42 -29.46 -22.40
N THR A 12 -27.07 -30.11 -23.53
CA THR A 12 -25.71 -30.62 -23.73
C THR A 12 -24.69 -29.50 -23.91
N ALA A 13 -25.04 -28.42 -24.60
CA ALA A 13 -24.18 -27.24 -24.74
C ALA A 13 -23.93 -26.56 -23.37
N ALA A 14 -24.95 -26.40 -22.55
CA ALA A 14 -24.81 -25.85 -21.20
C ALA A 14 -23.94 -26.74 -20.30
N LEU A 15 -24.13 -28.05 -20.35
CA LEU A 15 -23.29 -29.01 -19.63
C LEU A 15 -21.83 -28.96 -20.10
N PHE A 16 -21.61 -28.87 -21.41
CA PHE A 16 -20.27 -28.78 -21.97
C PHE A 16 -19.54 -27.49 -21.55
N VAL A 17 -20.25 -26.34 -21.56
CA VAL A 17 -19.71 -25.08 -21.07
C VAL A 17 -19.40 -25.17 -19.56
N ALA A 18 -20.25 -25.79 -18.77
CA ALA A 18 -20.00 -25.98 -17.34
C ALA A 18 -18.79 -26.89 -17.07
N VAL A 19 -18.61 -27.97 -17.84
CA VAL A 19 -17.46 -28.87 -17.74
C VAL A 19 -16.16 -28.15 -18.21
N LEU A 20 -16.22 -27.42 -19.33
CA LEU A 20 -15.11 -26.64 -19.81
C LEU A 20 -14.69 -25.55 -18.78
N SER A 21 -15.65 -24.84 -18.21
CA SER A 21 -15.34 -23.83 -17.17
C SER A 21 -14.75 -24.46 -15.90
N SER A 22 -15.07 -25.72 -15.59
CA SER A 22 -14.44 -26.44 -14.48
C SER A 22 -13.03 -26.97 -14.84
N MET A 23 -12.79 -27.36 -16.09
CA MET A 23 -11.47 -27.88 -16.54
C MET A 23 -10.46 -26.76 -16.84
N PHE A 24 -10.90 -25.64 -17.38
CA PHE A 24 -10.03 -24.50 -17.66
C PHE A 24 -9.88 -23.56 -16.47
N GLY A 25 -10.29 -24.02 -15.25
CA GLY A 25 -9.94 -23.36 -14.00
C GLY A 25 -9.87 -21.85 -14.14
N VAL A 26 -10.97 -21.19 -14.56
CA VAL A 26 -11.20 -19.84 -14.10
C VAL A 26 -11.52 -20.03 -12.61
N ALA A 27 -10.50 -20.42 -11.86
CA ALA A 27 -10.48 -20.23 -10.44
C ALA A 27 -10.62 -18.72 -10.22
N ARG A 28 -11.88 -18.25 -10.24
CA ARG A 28 -12.22 -17.14 -9.38
C ARG A 28 -11.65 -17.57 -8.04
N ARG A 29 -10.56 -16.92 -7.62
CA ARG A 29 -10.13 -16.86 -6.23
C ARG A 29 -11.24 -16.16 -5.42
N GLY A 30 -12.42 -16.75 -5.45
CA GLY A 30 -13.52 -16.48 -4.58
C GLY A 30 -13.59 -17.67 -3.66
N GLY A 31 -12.81 -17.65 -2.59
CA GLY A 31 -12.83 -18.68 -1.58
C GLY A 31 -14.26 -18.86 -1.11
N GLY A 32 -14.75 -20.11 -1.19
CA GLY A 32 -16.03 -20.49 -0.64
C GLY A 32 -16.16 -19.97 0.78
N ALA A 33 -17.30 -19.39 1.08
CA ALA A 33 -17.73 -19.04 2.41
C ALA A 33 -17.92 -20.32 3.25
N LEU A 34 -16.82 -20.92 3.64
CA LEU A 34 -16.83 -21.79 4.81
C LEU A 34 -16.78 -20.85 6.00
N PHE A 35 -17.78 -20.92 6.83
CA PHE A 35 -17.96 -20.19 8.08
C PHE A 35 -16.75 -20.43 8.99
N GLY A 36 -15.71 -19.60 8.88
CA GLY A 36 -14.49 -19.67 9.68
C GLY A 36 -13.85 -18.30 9.83
N GLU A 37 -13.37 -18.01 11.00
CA GLU A 37 -12.54 -16.86 11.25
C GLU A 37 -11.27 -16.93 10.39
N ARG A 38 -10.93 -15.87 9.68
CA ARG A 38 -9.82 -15.83 8.74
C ARG A 38 -8.81 -14.74 9.14
N VAL A 39 -7.56 -15.03 8.86
CA VAL A 39 -6.47 -14.06 8.90
C VAL A 39 -6.18 -13.66 7.45
N ALA A 40 -6.18 -12.36 7.18
CA ALA A 40 -5.81 -11.84 5.87
C ALA A 40 -4.30 -11.53 5.83
N ILE A 41 -3.71 -11.65 4.66
CA ILE A 41 -2.30 -11.26 4.43
C ILE A 41 -2.31 -10.20 3.34
N VAL A 42 -1.67 -9.06 3.64
CA VAL A 42 -1.40 -7.99 2.68
C VAL A 42 0.10 -7.97 2.42
N GLU A 43 0.49 -8.06 1.16
CA GLU A 43 1.90 -8.04 0.76
C GLU A 43 2.31 -6.64 0.33
N LEU A 44 3.44 -6.18 0.85
CA LEU A 44 4.10 -4.93 0.50
C LEU A 44 5.49 -5.23 -0.02
N GLU A 45 5.65 -5.26 -1.34
CA GLU A 45 6.89 -5.62 -2.00
C GLU A 45 7.45 -4.46 -2.84
N GLY A 46 8.78 -4.37 -2.90
CA GLY A 46 9.48 -3.37 -3.71
C GLY A 46 9.34 -1.94 -3.21
N LEU A 47 9.48 -0.96 -4.12
CA LEU A 47 9.38 0.47 -3.79
C LEU A 47 7.95 0.89 -3.50
N ILE A 48 7.75 1.64 -2.43
CA ILE A 48 6.45 2.21 -2.06
C ILE A 48 6.25 3.50 -2.88
N VAL A 49 5.58 3.37 -4.02
CA VAL A 49 5.27 4.51 -4.92
C VAL A 49 3.77 4.66 -5.15
N ASP A 50 3.05 3.55 -5.06
CA ASP A 50 1.60 3.44 -5.16
C ASP A 50 1.13 2.39 -4.14
N VAL A 51 0.04 2.67 -3.44
CA VAL A 51 -0.52 1.81 -2.39
C VAL A 51 -2.04 1.67 -2.46
N ASP A 52 -2.63 2.09 -3.56
CA ASP A 52 -4.08 2.14 -3.73
C ASP A 52 -4.73 0.77 -3.52
N ASP A 53 -4.10 -0.29 -4.03
CA ASP A 53 -4.59 -1.66 -3.88
C ASP A 53 -4.52 -2.13 -2.43
N GLN A 54 -3.38 -1.93 -1.75
CA GLN A 54 -3.20 -2.31 -0.34
C GLN A 54 -4.14 -1.53 0.57
N VAL A 55 -4.32 -0.24 0.34
CA VAL A 55 -5.25 0.60 1.10
C VAL A 55 -6.69 0.15 0.89
N ARG A 56 -7.06 -0.23 -0.34
CA ARG A 56 -8.40 -0.76 -0.66
C ARG A 56 -8.65 -2.10 0.03
N GLU A 57 -7.67 -3.00 0.02
CA GLU A 57 -7.72 -4.28 0.73
C GLU A 57 -7.88 -4.09 2.24
N LEU A 58 -7.07 -3.22 2.84
CA LEU A 58 -7.15 -2.93 4.29
C LEU A 58 -8.51 -2.37 4.69
N ARG A 59 -9.11 -1.50 3.86
CA ARG A 59 -10.48 -1.00 4.08
C ARG A 59 -11.50 -2.14 4.00
N ALA A 60 -11.40 -3.00 3.00
CA ALA A 60 -12.29 -4.14 2.86
C ALA A 60 -12.18 -5.12 4.05
N TYR A 61 -10.96 -5.35 4.53
CA TYR A 61 -10.72 -6.22 5.69
C TYR A 61 -11.20 -5.61 7.00
N ARG A 62 -11.10 -4.29 7.15
CA ARG A 62 -11.65 -3.56 8.30
C ARG A 62 -13.15 -3.81 8.44
N ASP A 63 -13.88 -3.71 7.34
CA ASP A 63 -15.34 -3.75 7.31
C ASP A 63 -15.89 -5.19 7.23
N ASN A 64 -15.03 -6.20 7.06
CA ASN A 64 -15.42 -7.60 6.95
C ASN A 64 -15.34 -8.32 8.31
N PRO A 65 -16.49 -8.74 8.90
CA PRO A 65 -16.49 -9.43 10.20
C PRO A 65 -15.84 -10.82 10.16
N GLY A 66 -15.72 -11.45 9.00
CA GLY A 66 -15.07 -12.74 8.81
C GLY A 66 -13.53 -12.65 8.84
N ILE A 67 -12.94 -11.45 8.75
CA ILE A 67 -11.51 -11.23 8.91
C ILE A 67 -11.25 -10.83 10.36
N ARG A 68 -10.51 -11.66 11.10
CA ARG A 68 -10.26 -11.48 12.53
C ARG A 68 -8.93 -10.79 12.84
N ALA A 69 -7.96 -10.92 11.96
CA ALA A 69 -6.65 -10.30 12.08
C ALA A 69 -6.04 -10.10 10.69
N VAL A 70 -5.02 -9.24 10.61
CA VAL A 70 -4.30 -8.98 9.36
C VAL A 70 -2.80 -9.09 9.59
N VAL A 71 -2.11 -9.75 8.68
CA VAL A 71 -0.66 -9.79 8.60
C VAL A 71 -0.21 -8.90 7.44
N ILE A 72 0.66 -7.94 7.72
CA ILE A 72 1.32 -7.16 6.68
C ILE A 72 2.69 -7.79 6.43
N ARG A 73 2.84 -8.44 5.29
CA ARG A 73 4.12 -9.01 4.86
C ARG A 73 4.91 -7.94 4.12
N ILE A 74 6.05 -7.52 4.66
CA ILE A 74 6.83 -6.39 4.15
C ILE A 74 8.17 -6.87 3.62
N ASN A 75 8.44 -6.64 2.34
CA ASN A 75 9.72 -6.84 1.69
C ASN A 75 10.05 -5.63 0.81
N SER A 76 10.35 -4.49 1.46
CA SER A 76 10.44 -3.17 0.84
C SER A 76 11.60 -2.34 1.40
N PRO A 77 12.40 -1.68 0.56
CA PRO A 77 13.40 -0.71 0.99
C PRO A 77 12.79 0.65 1.39
N GLY A 78 11.47 0.81 1.29
CA GLY A 78 10.77 2.07 1.45
C GLY A 78 10.41 2.71 0.12
N GLY A 79 10.15 4.02 0.11
CA GLY A 79 9.74 4.74 -1.10
C GLY A 79 9.27 6.16 -0.84
N ALA A 80 8.26 6.61 -1.59
CA ALA A 80 7.72 7.95 -1.45
C ALA A 80 7.01 8.15 -0.11
N VAL A 81 7.14 9.36 0.45
CA VAL A 81 6.63 9.69 1.78
C VAL A 81 5.09 9.62 1.83
N ALA A 82 4.42 10.22 0.84
CA ALA A 82 2.96 10.31 0.86
C ALA A 82 2.27 8.94 0.81
N PRO A 83 2.57 8.01 -0.14
CA PRO A 83 2.01 6.66 -0.14
C PRO A 83 2.34 5.89 1.14
N THR A 84 3.56 6.04 1.66
CA THR A 84 3.97 5.41 2.93
C THR A 84 3.10 5.86 4.10
N GLN A 85 2.80 7.15 4.20
CA GLN A 85 1.92 7.71 5.24
C GLN A 85 0.47 7.27 5.06
N GLU A 86 0.00 7.16 3.83
CA GLU A 86 -1.35 6.70 3.53
C GLU A 86 -1.56 5.26 4.00
N LEU A 87 -0.61 4.37 3.68
CA LEU A 87 -0.62 2.97 4.10
C LEU A 87 -0.53 2.85 5.64
N TYR A 88 0.37 3.60 6.26
CA TYR A 88 0.46 3.70 7.73
C TYR A 88 -0.89 4.08 8.35
N GLY A 89 -1.54 5.11 7.83
CA GLY A 89 -2.85 5.55 8.29
C GLY A 89 -3.95 4.50 8.08
N ALA A 90 -3.90 3.73 6.98
CA ALA A 90 -4.84 2.65 6.72
C ALA A 90 -4.70 1.51 7.75
N ILE A 91 -3.48 1.13 8.09
CA ILE A 91 -3.19 0.11 9.11
C ILE A 91 -3.67 0.59 10.49
N ARG A 92 -3.39 1.83 10.85
CA ARG A 92 -3.88 2.38 12.12
C ARG A 92 -5.40 2.35 12.24
N ARG A 93 -6.11 2.73 11.18
CA ARG A 93 -7.59 2.66 11.16
C ARG A 93 -8.11 1.22 11.32
N LEU A 94 -7.37 0.22 10.82
CA LEU A 94 -7.71 -1.19 10.99
C LEU A 94 -7.59 -1.61 12.47
N ARG A 95 -6.51 -1.20 13.15
CA ARG A 95 -6.31 -1.43 14.59
C ARG A 95 -7.35 -0.71 15.45
N GLU A 96 -7.64 0.54 15.13
CA GLU A 96 -8.67 1.34 15.81
C GLU A 96 -10.07 0.72 15.67
N ALA A 97 -10.32 -0.05 14.60
CA ALA A 97 -11.52 -0.86 14.44
C ALA A 97 -11.48 -2.19 15.24
N GLY A 98 -10.46 -2.41 16.07
CA GLY A 98 -10.33 -3.59 16.94
C GLY A 98 -9.81 -4.84 16.26
N LYS A 99 -9.18 -4.72 15.09
CA LYS A 99 -8.55 -5.85 14.39
C LYS A 99 -7.05 -5.90 14.67
N PRO A 100 -6.53 -6.97 15.27
CA PRO A 100 -5.09 -7.16 15.46
C PRO A 100 -4.34 -7.13 14.14
N VAL A 101 -3.22 -6.40 14.11
CA VAL A 101 -2.35 -6.30 12.95
C VAL A 101 -0.93 -6.69 13.33
N VAL A 102 -0.35 -7.58 12.55
CA VAL A 102 1.04 -8.04 12.73
C VAL A 102 1.85 -7.70 11.48
N ALA A 103 3.02 -7.09 11.67
CA ALA A 103 3.98 -6.89 10.60
C ALA A 103 5.00 -8.05 10.59
N SER A 104 5.13 -8.70 9.43
CA SER A 104 6.13 -9.75 9.18
C SER A 104 7.16 -9.23 8.19
N LEU A 105 8.37 -8.98 8.66
CA LEU A 105 9.44 -8.42 7.85
C LEU A 105 10.13 -9.51 7.02
N GLY A 106 10.35 -9.24 5.73
CA GLY A 106 11.08 -10.09 4.80
C GLY A 106 12.59 -9.90 4.90
N ALA A 107 13.27 -10.02 3.77
CA ALA A 107 14.70 -9.77 3.70
C ALA A 107 15.01 -8.29 3.97
N VAL A 108 14.15 -7.38 3.49
CA VAL A 108 14.28 -5.94 3.66
C VAL A 108 12.95 -5.35 4.13
N ALA A 109 13.01 -4.52 5.18
CA ALA A 109 11.90 -3.66 5.60
C ALA A 109 12.49 -2.38 6.17
N ALA A 110 12.93 -1.48 5.29
CA ALA A 110 13.72 -0.32 5.64
C ALA A 110 12.99 0.99 5.29
N SER A 111 13.38 2.10 5.94
CA SER A 111 12.83 3.44 5.69
C SER A 111 11.29 3.42 5.74
N GLY A 112 10.61 3.75 4.62
CA GLY A 112 9.14 3.68 4.51
C GLY A 112 8.57 2.29 4.83
N GLY A 113 9.26 1.21 4.50
CA GLY A 113 8.85 -0.16 4.85
C GLY A 113 8.82 -0.39 6.36
N TYR A 114 9.82 0.08 7.08
CA TYR A 114 9.82 0.03 8.54
C TYR A 114 8.81 1.01 9.15
N TYR A 115 8.66 2.19 8.57
CA TYR A 115 7.63 3.15 8.99
C TYR A 115 6.22 2.55 8.93
N VAL A 116 5.91 1.80 7.87
CA VAL A 116 4.65 1.06 7.77
C VAL A 116 4.54 -0.02 8.84
N ALA A 117 5.64 -0.75 9.10
CA ALA A 117 5.65 -1.83 10.10
C ALA A 117 5.30 -1.33 11.52
N VAL A 118 5.75 -0.13 11.90
CA VAL A 118 5.47 0.41 13.25
C VAL A 118 3.99 0.82 13.44
N ALA A 119 3.19 0.81 12.39
CA ALA A 119 1.75 0.95 12.50
C ALA A 119 1.07 -0.31 13.05
N ALA A 120 1.70 -1.48 12.99
CA ALA A 120 1.17 -2.75 13.49
C ALA A 120 1.21 -2.85 15.03
N ASP A 121 0.51 -3.83 15.61
CA ASP A 121 0.55 -4.12 17.04
C ASP A 121 1.83 -4.85 17.44
N GLN A 122 2.34 -5.70 16.54
CA GLN A 122 3.57 -6.47 16.73
C GLN A 122 4.36 -6.55 15.44
N ILE A 123 5.68 -6.61 15.57
CA ILE A 123 6.62 -6.72 14.46
C ILE A 123 7.48 -7.96 14.66
N TYR A 124 7.53 -8.82 13.65
CA TYR A 124 8.40 -9.97 13.59
C TYR A 124 9.41 -9.82 12.46
N ALA A 125 10.67 -10.04 12.78
CA ALA A 125 11.79 -9.98 11.84
C ALA A 125 12.71 -11.18 12.03
N ASN A 126 13.35 -11.64 10.96
CA ASN A 126 14.45 -12.60 11.07
C ASN A 126 15.73 -11.88 11.52
N PRO A 127 16.67 -12.57 12.16
CA PRO A 127 17.96 -11.97 12.56
C PRO A 127 18.74 -11.35 11.41
N GLY A 128 18.55 -11.83 10.18
CA GLY A 128 19.18 -11.30 8.97
C GLY A 128 18.37 -10.22 8.23
N THR A 129 17.22 -9.81 8.74
CA THR A 129 16.40 -8.77 8.10
C THR A 129 17.11 -7.41 8.14
N LEU A 130 17.27 -6.79 6.97
CA LEU A 130 17.71 -5.40 6.88
C LEU A 130 16.53 -4.48 7.20
N THR A 131 16.63 -3.71 8.29
CA THR A 131 15.53 -2.86 8.76
C THR A 131 16.02 -1.53 9.33
N GLY A 132 15.10 -0.68 9.80
CA GLY A 132 15.43 0.67 10.28
C GLY A 132 15.66 1.63 9.13
N SER A 133 16.83 2.30 9.07
CA SER A 133 17.19 3.26 8.00
C SER A 133 16.12 4.34 7.77
N ILE A 134 15.55 4.90 8.85
CA ILE A 134 14.52 5.94 8.76
C ILE A 134 15.18 7.27 8.42
N GLY A 135 14.75 7.90 7.34
CA GLY A 135 15.18 9.22 6.91
C GLY A 135 14.42 9.68 5.69
N VAL A 136 14.42 10.98 5.44
CA VAL A 136 13.88 11.59 4.23
C VAL A 136 15.02 12.23 3.47
N VAL A 137 15.19 11.83 2.21
CA VAL A 137 16.18 12.40 1.31
C VAL A 137 15.47 13.21 0.24
N MET A 138 15.83 14.46 0.08
CA MET A 138 15.37 15.32 -1.01
C MET A 138 16.56 15.62 -1.91
N GLN A 139 16.48 15.20 -3.17
CA GLN A 139 17.49 15.53 -4.18
C GLN A 139 16.96 16.66 -5.05
N MET A 140 17.73 17.75 -5.13
CA MET A 140 17.44 18.87 -6.01
C MET A 140 18.57 19.06 -7.01
N ALA A 141 18.23 19.12 -8.30
CA ALA A 141 19.21 19.48 -9.32
C ALA A 141 19.49 20.99 -9.27
N ASN A 142 20.76 21.37 -9.09
CA ASN A 142 21.16 22.76 -9.20
C ASN A 142 21.46 23.11 -10.66
N LEU A 143 20.50 23.70 -11.33
CA LEU A 143 20.58 24.08 -12.74
C LEU A 143 21.15 25.50 -12.95
N ASN A 144 21.56 26.21 -11.91
CA ASN A 144 21.98 27.61 -12.02
C ASN A 144 23.17 27.81 -12.98
N ALA A 145 24.13 26.87 -12.97
CA ALA A 145 25.28 26.95 -13.86
C ALA A 145 24.89 26.69 -15.32
N LEU A 146 23.94 25.79 -15.57
CA LEU A 146 23.41 25.51 -16.91
C LEU A 146 22.58 26.69 -17.43
N MET A 147 21.69 27.24 -16.59
CA MET A 147 20.84 28.38 -16.94
C MET A 147 21.68 29.62 -17.32
N LYS A 148 22.78 29.87 -16.61
CA LYS A 148 23.74 30.93 -16.97
C LYS A 148 24.39 30.71 -18.35
N LYS A 149 24.73 29.48 -18.69
CA LYS A 149 25.31 29.16 -20.00
C LYS A 149 24.34 29.33 -21.16
N VAL A 150 23.04 29.14 -20.96
CA VAL A 150 21.99 29.37 -21.97
C VAL A 150 21.37 30.76 -21.91
N GLY A 151 21.96 31.69 -21.16
CA GLY A 151 21.53 33.10 -21.08
C GLY A 151 20.21 33.32 -20.35
N SER A 152 19.72 32.34 -19.61
CA SER A 152 18.49 32.46 -18.81
C SER A 152 18.83 32.76 -17.35
N SER A 153 18.17 33.77 -16.77
CA SER A 153 18.28 34.08 -15.34
C SER A 153 17.04 33.64 -14.60
N THR A 154 17.23 32.84 -13.56
CA THR A 154 16.13 32.51 -12.63
C THR A 154 15.91 33.67 -11.68
N TRP A 155 14.71 34.23 -11.69
CA TRP A 155 14.31 35.22 -10.70
C TRP A 155 13.94 34.47 -9.39
N SER A 156 14.77 34.60 -8.36
CA SER A 156 14.42 34.13 -7.03
C SER A 156 13.75 35.25 -6.26
N SER A 157 12.46 35.13 -5.97
CA SER A 157 11.82 36.03 -5.01
C SER A 157 12.36 35.68 -3.60
N ARG A 158 13.30 36.45 -3.11
CA ARG A 158 13.65 36.41 -1.67
C ARG A 158 12.46 37.04 -0.93
N ARG A 159 11.77 36.25 -0.14
CA ARG A 159 10.82 36.78 0.83
C ARG A 159 11.64 37.63 1.82
N ALA A 160 11.39 38.93 1.82
CA ALA A 160 12.01 39.84 2.77
C ALA A 160 11.63 39.38 4.19
N SER A 161 12.64 39.01 4.99
CA SER A 161 12.45 38.86 6.42
C SER A 161 12.14 40.24 6.97
N SER A 162 10.95 40.44 7.52
CA SER A 162 10.59 41.63 8.29
C SER A 162 11.54 41.71 9.48
N ARG A 163 12.50 42.64 9.42
CA ARG A 163 13.25 43.06 10.61
C ARG A 163 12.27 43.83 11.49
N THR A 164 11.82 43.17 12.55
CA THR A 164 11.23 43.91 13.66
C THR A 164 12.35 44.69 14.35
N SER A 165 12.45 45.99 14.04
CA SER A 165 13.27 46.92 14.79
C SER A 165 12.61 47.12 16.16
N ALA A 166 13.15 46.47 17.19
CA ALA A 166 12.84 46.83 18.56
C ALA A 166 13.42 48.21 18.84
N THR A 167 12.56 49.22 18.87
CA THR A 167 12.91 50.53 19.39
C THR A 167 13.00 50.42 20.91
N SER A 168 14.22 50.44 21.43
CA SER A 168 14.45 50.62 22.86
C SER A 168 14.07 52.05 23.26
N LEU A 169 13.00 52.21 24.01
CA LEU A 169 12.77 53.40 24.80
C LEU A 169 13.62 53.27 26.06
N GLY A 170 14.70 54.05 26.13
CA GLY A 170 15.44 54.32 27.35
C GLY A 170 14.77 55.41 28.18
N PRO A 171 15.25 55.60 29.43
CA PRO A 171 14.55 56.27 30.51
C PRO A 171 14.33 57.76 30.31
#